data_2c0e2ab5bc966df1b6989b19c0425e78
#
_entry.id   2c0e2ab5bc966df1b6989b19c0425e78
#
_cell.length_a   1.000
_cell.length_b   1.000
_cell.length_c   1.000
_cell.angle_alpha   90.00
_cell.angle_beta   90.00
_cell.angle_gamma   90.00
#
_symmetry.space_group_name_H-M   'P 1'
#
loop_
_entity.id
_entity.type
_entity.pdbx_description
1 polymer ?
#
loop_
_entity_poly.entity_id
_entity_poly.type
_entity_poly.pdbx_seq_one_letter_code
_entity_poly.pdbx_strand_id
1 'polypeptide(L)'
;MESLTQQNEIEKVIQDVIENYKVIKNSKLLGYRMINTSSYLSPYIDDGMAGFLLVLLIYRDKTESDVYDLEIYQIINNLKKAIMPKSGGFSNGLSGIIFSLSLYQKAFQDNKIKKYIRIMVNRLPLYCICSNNNAYLVTSAFNSISLELKDGNMGVIDVLANFVQE
;
A
#
# COMPACT_ATOMS: atom_id res chain seq x y z
N MET A 1 -4.40 16.63 -30.18
CA MET A 1 -3.94 17.74 -29.32
C MET A 1 -4.51 17.65 -27.91
N GLU A 2 -5.78 17.29 -27.71
CA GLU A 2 -6.39 17.14 -26.35
C GLU A 2 -5.74 16.07 -25.48
N SER A 3 -5.26 14.97 -26.05
CA SER A 3 -4.64 13.89 -25.26
C SER A 3 -3.30 14.27 -24.59
N LEU A 4 -2.49 15.09 -25.23
CA LEU A 4 -1.19 15.55 -24.70
C LEU A 4 -1.37 16.56 -23.55
N THR A 5 -2.38 17.42 -23.66
CA THR A 5 -2.69 18.40 -22.61
C THR A 5 -3.18 17.71 -21.34
N GLN A 6 -4.03 16.70 -21.50
CA GLN A 6 -4.58 15.90 -20.40
C GLN A 6 -3.50 15.05 -19.70
N GLN A 7 -2.56 14.52 -20.45
CA GLN A 7 -1.42 13.79 -19.91
C GLN A 7 -0.50 14.68 -19.07
N ASN A 8 -0.20 15.89 -19.56
CA ASN A 8 0.61 16.87 -18.83
C ASN A 8 -0.08 17.36 -17.53
N GLU A 9 -1.41 17.47 -17.51
CA GLU A 9 -2.16 17.82 -16.32
C GLU A 9 -2.10 16.70 -15.27
N ILE A 10 -2.23 15.43 -15.67
CA ILE A 10 -2.12 14.28 -14.79
C ILE A 10 -0.72 14.19 -14.18
N GLU A 11 0.32 14.35 -15.00
CA GLU A 11 1.71 14.35 -14.53
C GLU A 11 1.95 15.45 -13.51
N LYS A 12 1.43 16.66 -13.76
CA LYS A 12 1.53 17.78 -12.81
C LYS A 12 0.84 17.47 -11.49
N VAL A 13 -0.36 16.92 -11.51
CA VAL A 13 -1.08 16.53 -10.29
C VAL A 13 -0.29 15.48 -9.51
N ILE A 14 0.28 14.49 -10.20
CA ILE A 14 1.11 13.46 -9.55
C ILE A 14 2.35 14.10 -8.93
N GLN A 15 3.02 15.00 -9.62
CA GLN A 15 4.18 15.73 -9.08
C GLN A 15 3.80 16.59 -7.88
N ASP A 16 2.70 17.31 -7.93
CA ASP A 16 2.20 18.10 -6.80
C ASP A 16 1.91 17.21 -5.58
N VAL A 17 1.35 16.02 -5.80
CA VAL A 17 1.15 15.04 -4.73
C VAL A 17 2.49 14.55 -4.16
N ILE A 18 3.46 14.23 -5.02
CA ILE A 18 4.80 13.80 -4.60
C ILE A 18 5.51 14.88 -3.79
N GLU A 19 5.46 16.13 -4.23
CA GLU A 19 6.07 17.26 -3.53
C GLU A 19 5.41 17.55 -2.18
N ASN A 20 4.10 17.31 -2.07
CA ASN A 20 3.37 17.42 -0.82
C ASN A 20 3.70 16.30 0.19
N TYR A 21 4.27 15.19 -0.27
CA TYR A 21 4.78 14.14 0.57
C TYR A 21 6.29 14.37 0.80
N LYS A 22 6.67 15.10 1.84
CA LYS A 22 8.08 15.28 2.17
C LYS A 22 8.65 14.05 2.84
N VAL A 23 9.80 13.63 2.32
CA VAL A 23 10.71 12.72 3.04
C VAL A 23 11.19 13.41 4.30
N ILE A 24 10.68 13.02 5.44
CA ILE A 24 11.29 13.42 6.70
C ILE A 24 12.36 12.39 7.00
N LYS A 25 13.59 12.72 6.67
CA LYS A 25 14.76 12.05 7.21
C LYS A 25 14.81 12.31 8.71
N ASN A 26 14.09 11.50 9.47
CA ASN A 26 14.46 11.38 10.87
C ASN A 26 15.71 10.50 10.90
N SER A 27 16.73 10.93 11.62
CA SER A 27 18.08 10.37 11.63
C SER A 27 18.18 8.87 11.95
N LYS A 28 17.06 8.20 12.25
CA LYS A 28 17.00 6.77 12.56
C LYS A 28 15.85 6.01 11.90
N LEU A 29 14.87 6.67 11.32
CA LEU A 29 13.72 6.05 10.65
C LEU A 29 13.47 6.81 9.35
N LEU A 30 13.94 6.26 8.24
CA LEU A 30 13.57 6.71 6.91
C LEU A 30 12.08 6.46 6.73
N GLY A 31 11.29 7.51 6.72
CA GLY A 31 9.87 7.42 6.51
C GLY A 31 9.35 8.61 5.74
N TYR A 32 8.29 8.34 5.02
CA TYR A 32 7.54 9.35 4.29
C TYR A 32 6.26 9.64 5.05
N ARG A 33 5.90 10.89 5.17
CA ARG A 33 4.61 11.30 5.75
C ARG A 33 4.03 12.45 4.96
N MET A 34 2.73 12.57 4.97
CA MET A 34 2.07 13.80 4.53
C MET A 34 2.44 14.98 5.43
N ILE A 35 2.59 16.15 4.85
CA ILE A 35 3.05 17.37 5.52
C ILE A 35 2.17 17.75 6.72
N ASN A 36 0.90 17.36 6.68
CA ASN A 36 -0.12 17.80 7.63
C ASN A 36 -0.64 16.72 8.57
N THR A 37 -0.05 15.52 8.59
CA THR A 37 -0.49 14.44 9.48
C THR A 37 0.48 14.22 10.62
N SER A 38 -0.05 13.67 11.71
CA SER A 38 0.67 13.39 12.96
C SER A 38 1.97 12.60 12.75
N SER A 39 2.84 12.67 13.72
CA SER A 39 4.25 12.21 13.72
C SER A 39 4.49 10.71 13.49
N TYR A 40 3.49 9.91 13.16
CA TYR A 40 3.63 8.47 12.96
C TYR A 40 3.73 8.13 11.48
N LEU A 41 4.71 7.32 11.15
CA LEU A 41 4.85 6.69 9.83
C LEU A 41 3.79 5.60 9.70
N SER A 42 2.65 5.97 9.18
CA SER A 42 1.62 5.00 8.83
C SER A 42 2.13 4.08 7.71
N PRO A 43 2.01 2.77 7.83
CA PRO A 43 2.33 1.85 6.74
C PRO A 43 1.20 1.71 5.73
N TYR A 44 0.04 2.31 5.96
CA TYR A 44 -1.20 2.02 5.25
C TYR A 44 -1.36 2.78 3.92
N ILE A 45 -2.46 2.50 3.21
CA ILE A 45 -2.78 3.16 1.95
C ILE A 45 -3.31 4.59 2.18
N ASP A 46 -4.27 4.76 3.09
CA ASP A 46 -5.00 6.02 3.22
C ASP A 46 -4.12 7.21 3.63
N ASP A 47 -3.19 6.98 4.54
CA ASP A 47 -2.42 8.04 5.17
C ASP A 47 -0.92 7.75 5.28
N GLY A 48 -0.43 6.80 4.50
CA GLY A 48 0.92 6.33 4.74
C GLY A 48 1.73 5.85 3.54
N MET A 49 2.73 5.06 3.88
CA MET A 49 3.77 4.63 2.95
C MET A 49 3.25 3.78 1.79
N ALA A 50 2.26 2.92 2.04
CA ALA A 50 1.72 2.06 0.98
C ALA A 50 0.96 2.87 -0.07
N GLY A 51 0.18 3.87 0.35
CA GLY A 51 -0.49 4.79 -0.59
C GLY A 51 0.50 5.64 -1.38
N PHE A 52 1.53 6.16 -0.71
CA PHE A 52 2.56 6.92 -1.41
C PHE A 52 3.34 6.06 -2.41
N LEU A 53 3.63 4.80 -2.06
CA LEU A 53 4.21 3.83 -2.99
C LEU A 53 3.36 3.68 -4.26
N LEU A 54 2.03 3.59 -4.13
CA LEU A 54 1.14 3.50 -5.29
C LEU A 54 1.26 4.71 -6.21
N VAL A 55 1.32 5.92 -5.65
CA VAL A 55 1.50 7.16 -6.43
C VAL A 55 2.82 7.12 -7.20
N LEU A 56 3.92 6.72 -6.57
CA LEU A 56 5.22 6.63 -7.22
C LEU A 56 5.26 5.56 -8.32
N LEU A 57 4.62 4.40 -8.09
CA LEU A 57 4.52 3.34 -9.09
C LEU A 57 3.69 3.77 -10.31
N ILE A 58 2.57 4.48 -10.09
CA ILE A 58 1.75 5.04 -11.17
C ILE A 58 2.55 6.08 -11.94
N TYR A 59 3.25 6.99 -11.25
CA TYR A 59 4.10 7.98 -11.90
C TYR A 59 5.13 7.30 -12.81
N ARG A 60 5.86 6.32 -12.26
CA ARG A 60 6.87 5.57 -13.01
C ARG A 60 6.29 4.87 -14.25
N ASP A 61 5.13 4.23 -14.12
CA ASP A 61 4.43 3.55 -15.22
C ASP A 61 4.01 4.53 -16.33
N LYS A 62 3.53 5.72 -15.96
CA LYS A 62 3.03 6.72 -16.91
C LYS A 62 4.11 7.54 -17.57
N THR A 63 5.20 7.81 -16.89
CA THR A 63 6.29 8.68 -17.40
C THR A 63 7.50 7.89 -17.89
N GLU A 64 7.54 6.56 -17.63
CA GLU A 64 8.71 5.71 -17.86
C GLU A 64 9.98 6.24 -17.17
N SER A 65 9.82 7.07 -16.11
CA SER A 65 10.89 7.74 -15.40
C SER A 65 11.27 6.97 -14.15
N ASP A 66 12.57 6.81 -13.92
CA ASP A 66 13.16 6.16 -12.75
C ASP A 66 13.59 7.14 -11.65
N VAL A 67 13.24 8.41 -11.79
CA VAL A 67 13.68 9.50 -10.91
C VAL A 67 13.36 9.25 -9.42
N TYR A 68 12.32 8.48 -9.13
CA TYR A 68 11.89 8.13 -7.76
C TYR A 68 12.18 6.68 -7.36
N ASP A 69 12.97 5.93 -8.11
CA ASP A 69 13.26 4.51 -7.79
C ASP A 69 13.97 4.35 -6.44
N LEU A 70 14.79 5.33 -6.05
CA LEU A 70 15.43 5.34 -4.72
C LEU A 70 14.41 5.47 -3.60
N GLU A 71 13.45 6.36 -3.74
CA GLU A 71 12.33 6.57 -2.82
C GLU A 71 11.46 5.32 -2.72
N ILE A 72 11.10 4.74 -3.85
CA ILE A 72 10.36 3.48 -3.93
C ILE A 72 11.09 2.40 -3.12
N TYR A 73 12.39 2.24 -3.33
CA TYR A 73 13.19 1.25 -2.61
C TYR A 73 13.22 1.51 -1.10
N GLN A 74 13.33 2.77 -0.67
CA GLN A 74 13.32 3.15 0.74
C GLN A 74 11.97 2.83 1.39
N ILE A 75 10.85 3.12 0.71
CA ILE A 75 9.51 2.79 1.18
C ILE A 75 9.36 1.27 1.34
N ILE A 76 9.75 0.49 0.35
CA ILE A 76 9.71 -0.97 0.40
C ILE A 76 10.47 -1.51 1.62
N ASN A 77 11.66 -0.98 1.89
CA ASN A 77 12.44 -1.41 3.06
C ASN A 77 11.79 -1.04 4.39
N ASN A 78 11.01 0.04 4.43
CA ASN A 78 10.25 0.41 5.61
C ASN A 78 8.97 -0.42 5.76
N LEU A 79 8.25 -0.68 4.68
CA LEU A 79 7.05 -1.54 4.70
C LEU A 79 7.38 -2.97 5.15
N LYS A 80 8.54 -3.51 4.79
CA LYS A 80 9.02 -4.81 5.31
C LYS A 80 9.11 -4.86 6.83
N LYS A 81 9.33 -3.72 7.49
CA LYS A 81 9.44 -3.60 8.95
C LYS A 81 8.09 -3.41 9.62
N ALA A 82 7.04 -3.13 8.89
CA ALA A 82 5.66 -2.99 9.38
C ALA A 82 5.10 -4.37 9.76
N ILE A 83 5.48 -4.86 10.94
CA ILE A 83 5.35 -6.27 11.30
C ILE A 83 3.94 -6.64 11.74
N MET A 84 3.18 -5.71 12.33
CA MET A 84 1.85 -5.98 12.91
C MET A 84 0.89 -4.82 12.61
N PRO A 85 0.25 -4.80 11.44
CA PRO A 85 -0.83 -3.86 11.16
C PRO A 85 -1.97 -4.00 12.16
N LYS A 86 -2.73 -2.93 12.37
CA LYS A 86 -3.86 -2.92 13.32
C LYS A 86 -5.07 -3.74 12.83
N SER A 87 -5.19 -3.94 11.51
CA SER A 87 -6.30 -4.66 10.90
C SER A 87 -5.87 -5.44 9.66
N GLY A 88 -6.75 -6.32 9.17
CA GLY A 88 -6.60 -7.01 7.90
C GLY A 88 -7.11 -6.21 6.69
N GLY A 89 -7.80 -5.08 6.91
CA GLY A 89 -8.47 -4.29 5.88
C GLY A 89 -7.57 -3.72 4.79
N PHE A 90 -8.20 -3.13 3.77
CA PHE A 90 -7.48 -2.58 2.62
C PHE A 90 -6.90 -1.19 2.90
N SER A 91 -7.72 -0.25 3.32
CA SER A 91 -7.27 1.13 3.53
C SER A 91 -6.25 1.28 4.66
N ASN A 92 -6.57 0.69 5.81
CA ASN A 92 -5.82 0.85 7.06
C ASN A 92 -5.33 -0.49 7.62
N GLY A 93 -4.99 -1.43 6.75
CA GLY A 93 -4.61 -2.77 7.17
C GLY A 93 -3.62 -3.50 6.29
N LEU A 94 -3.46 -4.79 6.60
CA LEU A 94 -2.47 -5.66 5.99
C LEU A 94 -2.71 -5.88 4.49
N SER A 95 -3.98 -5.95 4.06
CA SER A 95 -4.32 -6.19 2.65
C SER A 95 -3.85 -5.07 1.74
N GLY A 96 -3.99 -3.82 2.18
CA GLY A 96 -3.49 -2.69 1.39
C GLY A 96 -1.97 -2.68 1.25
N ILE A 97 -1.25 -3.07 2.30
CA ILE A 97 0.21 -3.22 2.24
C ILE A 97 0.59 -4.33 1.26
N ILE A 98 -0.09 -5.48 1.34
CA ILE A 98 0.11 -6.61 0.40
C ILE A 98 -0.12 -6.15 -1.03
N PHE A 99 -1.23 -5.45 -1.28
CA PHE A 99 -1.56 -4.92 -2.60
C PHE A 99 -0.46 -4.02 -3.18
N SER A 100 0.00 -3.05 -2.40
CA SER A 100 1.05 -2.12 -2.84
C SER A 100 2.38 -2.83 -3.11
N LEU A 101 2.74 -3.80 -2.26
CA LEU A 101 3.94 -4.62 -2.46
C LEU A 101 3.82 -5.55 -3.68
N SER A 102 2.62 -6.06 -3.97
CA SER A 102 2.37 -6.90 -5.16
C SER A 102 2.53 -6.10 -6.44
N LEU A 103 2.02 -4.86 -6.49
CA LEU A 103 2.23 -3.97 -7.63
C LEU A 103 3.72 -3.62 -7.81
N TYR A 104 4.45 -3.36 -6.72
CA TYR A 104 5.89 -3.18 -6.80
C TYR A 104 6.58 -4.43 -7.35
N GLN A 105 6.25 -5.61 -6.82
CA GLN A 105 6.84 -6.87 -7.27
C GLN A 105 6.62 -7.10 -8.76
N LYS A 106 5.41 -6.79 -9.25
CA LYS A 106 5.07 -6.91 -10.67
C LYS A 106 5.87 -5.93 -11.54
N ALA A 107 6.03 -4.68 -11.08
CA ALA A 107 6.77 -3.65 -11.81
C ALA A 107 8.28 -3.90 -11.86
N PHE A 108 8.87 -4.37 -10.76
CA PHE A 108 10.33 -4.55 -10.62
C PHE A 108 10.80 -6.01 -10.67
N GLN A 109 9.87 -6.98 -10.73
CA GLN A 109 10.13 -8.43 -10.72
C GLN A 109 11.05 -8.90 -9.57
N ASP A 110 10.91 -8.24 -8.39
CA ASP A 110 11.73 -8.54 -7.21
C ASP A 110 11.25 -9.79 -6.48
N ASN A 111 11.92 -10.91 -6.74
CA ASN A 111 11.59 -12.20 -6.11
C ASN A 111 11.75 -12.19 -4.56
N LYS A 112 12.56 -11.31 -3.99
CA LYS A 112 12.71 -11.21 -2.53
C LYS A 112 11.44 -10.66 -1.90
N ILE A 113 10.76 -9.74 -2.57
CA ILE A 113 9.47 -9.21 -2.13
C ILE A 113 8.38 -10.26 -2.20
N LYS A 114 8.37 -11.12 -3.23
CA LYS A 114 7.39 -12.21 -3.36
C LYS A 114 7.35 -13.11 -2.12
N LYS A 115 8.52 -13.44 -1.58
CA LYS A 115 8.62 -14.18 -0.31
C LYS A 115 7.99 -13.41 0.86
N TYR A 116 8.18 -12.09 0.91
CA TYR A 116 7.65 -11.22 1.96
C TYR A 116 6.12 -11.11 1.89
N ILE A 117 5.59 -10.91 0.68
CA ILE A 117 4.15 -10.89 0.42
C ILE A 117 3.51 -12.20 0.90
N ARG A 118 4.10 -13.34 0.57
CA ARG A 118 3.60 -14.66 1.02
C ARG A 118 3.55 -14.77 2.55
N ILE A 119 4.55 -14.25 3.26
CA ILE A 119 4.54 -14.21 4.72
C ILE A 119 3.40 -13.34 5.24
N MET A 120 3.13 -12.20 4.60
CA MET A 120 2.03 -11.31 4.99
C MET A 120 0.65 -11.91 4.70
N VAL A 121 0.49 -12.55 3.54
CA VAL A 121 -0.75 -13.27 3.19
C VAL A 121 -1.05 -14.35 4.23
N ASN A 122 -0.06 -15.10 4.67
CA ASN A 122 -0.24 -16.13 5.70
C ASN A 122 -0.61 -15.57 7.08
N ARG A 123 -0.52 -14.24 7.28
CA ARG A 123 -0.97 -13.57 8.50
C ARG A 123 -2.40 -13.04 8.43
N LEU A 124 -3.00 -12.94 7.25
CA LEU A 124 -4.38 -12.46 7.11
C LEU A 124 -5.38 -13.24 7.98
N PRO A 125 -5.28 -14.57 8.12
CA PRO A 125 -6.16 -15.32 9.02
C PRO A 125 -6.15 -14.86 10.48
N LEU A 126 -5.08 -14.20 10.95
CA LEU A 126 -5.01 -13.65 12.31
C LEU A 126 -6.01 -12.51 12.54
N TYR A 127 -6.50 -11.91 11.46
CA TYR A 127 -7.50 -10.83 11.48
C TYR A 127 -8.91 -11.33 11.14
N CYS A 128 -9.12 -12.65 11.07
CA CYS A 128 -10.41 -13.26 10.73
C CYS A 128 -11.06 -13.87 11.96
N ILE A 129 -12.38 -13.71 12.04
CA ILE A 129 -13.22 -14.52 12.92
C ILE A 129 -13.89 -15.58 12.05
N CYS A 130 -13.77 -16.84 12.44
CA CYS A 130 -14.47 -17.95 11.78
C CYS A 130 -15.72 -18.32 12.58
N SER A 131 -16.89 -18.29 11.93
CA SER A 131 -18.15 -18.71 12.51
C SER A 131 -18.99 -19.40 11.44
N ASN A 132 -19.55 -20.57 11.78
CA ASN A 132 -20.48 -21.32 10.91
C ASN A 132 -19.95 -21.53 9.47
N ASN A 133 -18.71 -21.97 9.31
CA ASN A 133 -18.01 -22.15 8.02
C ASN A 133 -17.78 -20.87 7.21
N ASN A 134 -18.00 -19.70 7.79
CA ASN A 134 -17.66 -18.42 7.18
C ASN A 134 -16.47 -17.76 7.90
N ALA A 135 -15.60 -17.11 7.14
CA ALA A 135 -14.52 -16.30 7.65
C ALA A 135 -14.84 -14.82 7.41
N TYR A 136 -14.74 -14.03 8.45
CA TYR A 136 -14.98 -12.58 8.40
C TYR A 136 -13.74 -11.84 8.89
N LEU A 137 -13.35 -10.82 8.16
CA LEU A 137 -12.31 -9.91 8.63
C LEU A 137 -12.87 -8.99 9.71
N VAL A 138 -12.11 -8.92 10.79
CA VAL A 138 -12.40 -8.00 11.88
C VAL A 138 -11.76 -6.65 11.55
N THR A 139 -12.59 -5.62 11.45
CA THR A 139 -12.11 -4.26 11.39
C THR A 139 -11.64 -3.81 12.77
N SER A 140 -10.55 -3.09 12.83
CA SER A 140 -9.77 -2.81 14.04
C SER A 140 -10.52 -2.08 15.17
N ALA A 141 -11.64 -1.44 14.88
CA ALA A 141 -12.20 -0.51 15.84
C ALA A 141 -13.19 -1.14 16.85
N PHE A 142 -13.96 -2.17 16.46
CA PHE A 142 -15.07 -2.64 17.31
C PHE A 142 -15.47 -4.10 17.12
N ASN A 143 -14.62 -4.98 16.64
CA ASN A 143 -15.00 -6.34 16.27
C ASN A 143 -16.19 -6.39 15.30
N SER A 144 -16.38 -5.34 14.50
CA SER A 144 -17.46 -5.27 13.52
C SER A 144 -17.04 -5.93 12.21
N ILE A 145 -17.97 -6.68 11.63
CA ILE A 145 -17.80 -7.26 10.30
C ILE A 145 -18.20 -6.20 9.29
N SER A 146 -17.28 -5.85 8.39
CA SER A 146 -17.57 -4.97 7.24
C SER A 146 -17.40 -5.75 5.95
N LEU A 147 -18.33 -5.57 5.02
CA LEU A 147 -18.24 -6.09 3.66
C LEU A 147 -17.70 -5.07 2.67
N GLU A 148 -17.39 -3.86 3.13
CA GLU A 148 -16.93 -2.77 2.28
C GLU A 148 -15.58 -3.09 1.62
N LEU A 149 -15.36 -2.49 0.44
CA LEU A 149 -14.07 -2.58 -0.26
C LEU A 149 -12.94 -1.93 0.55
N LYS A 150 -13.25 -0.81 1.19
CA LYS A 150 -12.26 0.02 1.87
C LYS A 150 -11.60 -0.70 3.05
N ASP A 151 -12.40 -1.18 4.01
CA ASP A 151 -11.87 -1.76 5.25
C ASP A 151 -12.43 -3.16 5.55
N GLY A 152 -13.20 -3.74 4.61
CA GLY A 152 -13.91 -4.99 4.81
C GLY A 152 -13.41 -6.17 3.98
N ASN A 153 -14.23 -7.22 3.97
CA ASN A 153 -13.92 -8.48 3.34
C ASN A 153 -13.69 -8.37 1.82
N MET A 154 -14.41 -7.48 1.12
CA MET A 154 -14.28 -7.32 -0.33
C MET A 154 -12.89 -6.85 -0.75
N GLY A 155 -12.28 -5.91 -0.01
CA GLY A 155 -10.92 -5.45 -0.31
C GLY A 155 -9.87 -6.54 -0.15
N VAL A 156 -10.06 -7.44 0.82
CA VAL A 156 -9.16 -8.59 1.03
C VAL A 156 -9.33 -9.64 -0.04
N ILE A 157 -10.57 -9.96 -0.42
CA ILE A 157 -10.86 -10.93 -1.49
C ILE A 157 -10.23 -10.47 -2.80
N ASP A 158 -10.35 -9.19 -3.13
CA ASP A 158 -9.74 -8.61 -4.33
C ASP A 158 -8.21 -8.78 -4.33
N VAL A 159 -7.57 -8.46 -3.21
CA VAL A 159 -6.10 -8.65 -3.06
C VAL A 159 -5.70 -10.11 -3.21
N LEU A 160 -6.44 -11.03 -2.56
CA LEU A 160 -6.14 -12.46 -2.65
C LEU A 160 -6.38 -13.02 -4.05
N ALA A 161 -7.47 -12.61 -4.72
CA ALA A 161 -7.77 -13.04 -6.08
C ALA A 161 -6.65 -12.64 -7.06
N ASN A 162 -6.13 -11.42 -6.94
CA ASN A 162 -5.02 -10.95 -7.77
C ASN A 162 -3.70 -11.68 -7.45
N PHE A 163 -3.50 -12.13 -6.21
CA PHE A 163 -2.29 -12.85 -5.82
C PHE A 163 -2.29 -14.33 -6.26
N VAL A 164 -3.46 -14.98 -6.31
CA VAL A 164 -3.58 -16.42 -6.69
C VAL A 164 -3.43 -16.63 -8.20
N GLN A 165 -3.65 -15.60 -9.01
CA GLN A 165 -3.51 -15.67 -10.47
C GLN A 165 -2.04 -15.64 -10.95
N GLU A 166 -1.08 -15.45 -10.06
CA GLU A 166 0.37 -15.47 -10.32
C GLU A 166 1.03 -16.77 -9.80
#